data_ca11ea8e24bb1d88c32fd051ee66e260
#
_entry.id   ca11ea8e24bb1d88c32fd051ee66e260
#
_cell.length_a   1.000
_cell.length_b   1.000
_cell.length_c   1.000
_cell.angle_alpha   90.00
_cell.angle_beta   90.00
_cell.angle_gamma   90.00
#
_symmetry.space_group_name_H-M   'P 1'
#
loop_
_entity.id
_entity.type
_entity.pdbx_description
1 polymer ?
#
loop_
_entity_poly.entity_id
_entity_poly.type
_entity_poly.pdbx_seq_one_letter_code
_entity_poly.pdbx_strand_id
1 'polypeptide(L)'
;MYFFSEFRNLIRGLLSGIVVLLALASFFFAFGPQEVSFFGSTFTAPLLSAERSFAVLVFERMWNDLVPSGMTMVVMNPLDAFMAQVKISLFFGFFAALPILLYGVLSYLFPALYIHERRATLRVLFPAALLFAGGCLFAYTIVIPATFTLLYPYAESIGALPFFAVGDFIALSLGIMFVVGCMFLLPVCMFLLNRLGMASAEFWRHNWGYALVTFLVLSAIITPDGSGISMILLALPLAVLYGVGVVVSRK
;
A
#
# COMPACT_ATOMS: atom_id res chain seq x y z
N MET A 1 -26.89 13.50 21.39
CA MET A 1 -25.73 14.42 21.57
C MET A 1 -24.38 13.70 21.47
N TYR A 2 -24.20 12.47 21.95
CA TYR A 2 -22.97 11.66 21.85
C TYR A 2 -22.55 11.34 20.40
N PHE A 3 -23.48 10.94 19.53
CA PHE A 3 -23.19 10.59 18.14
C PHE A 3 -22.50 11.73 17.35
N PHE A 4 -22.93 12.98 17.56
CA PHE A 4 -22.32 14.13 16.88
C PHE A 4 -20.89 14.45 17.37
N SER A 5 -20.58 14.20 18.65
CA SER A 5 -19.23 14.41 19.18
C SER A 5 -18.23 13.38 18.62
N GLU A 6 -18.67 12.14 18.47
CA GLU A 6 -17.87 11.04 17.94
C GLU A 6 -17.62 11.20 16.43
N PHE A 7 -18.66 11.55 15.67
CA PHE A 7 -18.55 11.86 14.25
C PHE A 7 -17.59 13.03 14.00
N ARG A 8 -17.64 14.06 14.87
CA ARG A 8 -16.67 15.17 14.80
C ARG A 8 -15.24 14.74 15.10
N ASN A 9 -15.03 13.80 16.03
CA ASN A 9 -13.70 13.26 16.35
C ASN A 9 -13.15 12.42 15.19
N LEU A 10 -13.98 11.62 14.53
CA LEU A 10 -13.62 10.91 13.31
C LEU A 10 -13.17 11.88 12.21
N ILE A 11 -14.00 12.90 11.93
CA ILE A 11 -13.68 13.91 10.91
C ILE A 11 -12.37 14.62 11.26
N ARG A 12 -12.14 15.02 12.50
CA ARG A 12 -10.89 15.66 12.91
C ARG A 12 -9.69 14.72 12.76
N GLY A 13 -9.82 13.45 13.15
CA GLY A 13 -8.76 12.45 12.97
C GLY A 13 -8.42 12.21 11.51
N LEU A 14 -9.43 12.08 10.65
CA LEU A 14 -9.25 11.94 9.22
C LEU A 14 -8.66 13.20 8.57
N LEU A 15 -9.15 14.39 8.95
CA LEU A 15 -8.62 15.66 8.46
C LEU A 15 -7.15 15.84 8.85
N SER A 16 -6.79 15.54 10.10
CA SER A 16 -5.38 15.60 10.52
C SER A 16 -4.51 14.61 9.74
N GLY A 17 -4.99 13.40 9.50
CA GLY A 17 -4.32 12.40 8.68
C GLY A 17 -4.14 12.87 7.22
N ILE A 18 -5.15 13.47 6.63
CA ILE A 18 -5.09 14.02 5.27
C ILE A 18 -4.09 15.20 5.20
N VAL A 19 -4.09 16.10 6.17
CA VAL A 19 -3.13 17.21 6.21
C VAL A 19 -1.69 16.69 6.30
N VAL A 20 -1.43 15.71 7.16
CA VAL A 20 -0.11 15.07 7.29
C VAL A 20 0.27 14.35 5.99
N LEU A 21 -0.67 13.63 5.36
CA LEU A 21 -0.46 12.99 4.07
C LEU A 21 -0.03 14.01 3.01
N LEU A 22 -0.78 15.11 2.88
CA LEU A 22 -0.47 16.15 1.89
C LEU A 22 0.86 16.83 2.18
N ALA A 23 1.18 17.10 3.44
CA ALA A 23 2.46 17.69 3.83
C ALA A 23 3.64 16.76 3.50
N LEU A 24 3.52 15.47 3.81
CA LEU A 24 4.55 14.48 3.49
C LEU A 24 4.64 14.24 1.98
N ALA A 25 3.52 14.15 1.27
CA ALA A 25 3.52 14.04 -0.19
C ALA A 25 4.21 15.26 -0.84
N SER A 26 3.93 16.48 -0.36
CA SER A 26 4.61 17.70 -0.84
C SER A 26 6.10 17.65 -0.55
N PHE A 27 6.51 17.12 0.61
CA PHE A 27 7.91 16.92 0.92
C PHE A 27 8.60 15.94 -0.03
N PHE A 28 8.02 14.76 -0.26
CA PHE A 28 8.56 13.77 -1.21
C PHE A 28 8.63 14.28 -2.65
N PHE A 29 7.67 15.15 -3.02
CA PHE A 29 7.63 15.76 -4.35
C PHE A 29 8.69 16.85 -4.53
N ALA A 30 8.86 17.73 -3.53
CA ALA A 30 9.65 18.95 -3.67
C ALA A 30 11.11 18.78 -3.25
N PHE A 31 11.41 17.86 -2.33
CA PHE A 31 12.75 17.68 -1.77
C PHE A 31 13.46 16.47 -2.36
N GLY A 32 14.78 16.60 -2.52
CA GLY A 32 15.65 15.50 -2.93
C GLY A 32 17.04 15.65 -2.32
N PRO A 33 17.83 14.55 -2.28
CA PRO A 33 19.20 14.60 -1.75
C PRO A 33 20.07 15.38 -2.72
N GLN A 34 20.66 16.47 -2.22
CA GLN A 34 21.67 17.25 -2.93
C GLN A 34 22.97 17.25 -2.16
N GLU A 35 24.09 17.20 -2.89
CA GLU A 35 25.40 17.34 -2.31
C GLU A 35 25.69 18.83 -2.05
N VAL A 36 25.81 19.19 -0.78
CA VAL A 36 26.21 20.53 -0.35
C VAL A 36 27.65 20.46 0.12
N SER A 37 28.54 21.18 -0.55
CA SER A 37 29.92 21.34 -0.11
C SER A 37 30.04 22.53 0.83
N PHE A 38 30.38 22.24 2.08
CA PHE A 38 30.66 23.28 3.07
C PHE A 38 32.07 23.06 3.67
N PHE A 39 32.97 24.01 3.51
CA PHE A 39 34.35 23.94 4.02
C PHE A 39 35.15 22.67 3.66
N GLY A 40 35.00 22.18 2.42
CA GLY A 40 35.74 21.01 1.94
C GLY A 40 35.18 19.63 2.31
N SER A 41 34.08 19.57 3.03
CA SER A 41 33.30 18.35 3.27
C SER A 41 31.99 18.41 2.50
N THR A 42 31.67 17.32 1.78
CA THR A 42 30.40 17.16 1.06
C THR A 42 29.40 16.46 1.97
N PHE A 43 28.26 17.09 2.22
CA PHE A 43 27.12 16.51 2.95
C PHE A 43 25.95 16.39 2.00
N THR A 44 25.24 15.25 2.05
CA THR A 44 23.95 15.10 1.39
C THR A 44 22.85 15.67 2.27
N ALA A 45 22.20 16.73 1.83
CA ALA A 45 21.07 17.34 2.52
C ALA A 45 19.81 17.31 1.64
N PRO A 46 18.62 17.11 2.22
CA PRO A 46 17.37 17.23 1.48
C PRO A 46 17.09 18.71 1.18
N LEU A 47 17.32 19.11 -0.05
CA LEU A 47 17.06 20.47 -0.55
C LEU A 47 15.96 20.46 -1.60
N LEU A 48 15.33 21.61 -1.82
CA LEU A 48 14.35 21.82 -2.91
C LEU A 48 15.03 21.53 -4.26
N SER A 49 14.54 20.48 -4.93
CA SER A 49 15.07 20.02 -6.21
C SER A 49 13.94 19.50 -7.09
N ALA A 50 13.63 20.21 -8.16
CA ALA A 50 12.69 19.74 -9.15
C ALA A 50 13.25 18.58 -10.00
N GLU A 51 14.57 18.49 -10.16
CA GLU A 51 15.22 17.51 -11.04
C GLU A 51 15.58 16.19 -10.35
N ARG A 52 15.81 16.21 -9.03
CA ARG A 52 16.19 15.03 -8.21
C ARG A 52 15.37 14.94 -6.94
N SER A 53 14.04 14.99 -7.08
CA SER A 53 13.15 14.77 -5.93
C SER A 53 13.23 13.31 -5.45
N PHE A 54 12.84 13.05 -4.22
CA PHE A 54 12.72 11.68 -3.70
C PHE A 54 11.81 10.83 -4.60
N ALA A 55 10.75 11.42 -5.17
CA ALA A 55 9.86 10.74 -6.09
C ALA A 55 10.59 10.25 -7.36
N VAL A 56 11.52 11.04 -7.90
CA VAL A 56 12.34 10.65 -9.07
C VAL A 56 13.26 9.49 -8.73
N LEU A 57 13.93 9.54 -7.57
CA LEU A 57 14.81 8.44 -7.13
C LEU A 57 14.06 7.13 -6.93
N VAL A 58 12.87 7.20 -6.33
CA VAL A 58 11.99 6.02 -6.19
C VAL A 58 11.58 5.50 -7.55
N PHE A 59 11.21 6.39 -8.47
CA PHE A 59 10.85 6.00 -9.83
C PHE A 59 11.99 5.26 -10.54
N GLU A 60 13.20 5.82 -10.53
CA GLU A 60 14.40 5.19 -11.13
C GLU A 60 14.66 3.81 -10.50
N ARG A 61 14.52 3.72 -9.17
CA ARG A 61 14.70 2.44 -8.48
C ARG A 61 13.63 1.43 -8.89
N MET A 62 12.36 1.83 -8.91
CA MET A 62 11.27 0.96 -9.34
C MET A 62 11.45 0.48 -10.78
N TRP A 63 11.89 1.36 -11.68
CA TRP A 63 12.17 0.98 -13.06
C TRP A 63 13.27 -0.08 -13.14
N ASN A 64 14.40 0.16 -12.52
CA ASN A 64 15.55 -0.74 -12.57
C ASN A 64 15.28 -2.12 -11.92
N ASP A 65 14.46 -2.14 -10.85
CA ASP A 65 14.20 -3.37 -10.13
C ASP A 65 13.02 -4.19 -10.73
N LEU A 66 12.04 -3.54 -11.34
CA LEU A 66 10.79 -4.18 -11.73
C LEU A 66 10.69 -4.51 -13.22
N VAL A 67 11.41 -3.77 -14.07
CA VAL A 67 11.28 -3.91 -15.52
C VAL A 67 12.34 -4.85 -16.06
N PRO A 68 11.95 -5.92 -16.79
CA PRO A 68 12.90 -6.82 -17.44
C PRO A 68 13.80 -6.10 -18.45
N SER A 69 15.04 -6.58 -18.59
CA SER A 69 16.01 -6.04 -19.55
C SER A 69 15.50 -6.18 -21.00
N GLY A 70 15.54 -5.08 -21.76
CA GLY A 70 15.09 -5.05 -23.17
C GLY A 70 13.79 -4.27 -23.40
N MET A 71 13.13 -3.80 -22.34
CA MET A 71 11.99 -2.92 -22.45
C MET A 71 12.41 -1.45 -22.46
N THR A 72 11.70 -0.63 -23.22
CA THR A 72 11.94 0.82 -23.28
C THR A 72 10.74 1.58 -22.72
N MET A 73 11.03 2.69 -22.06
CA MET A 73 10.04 3.58 -21.52
C MET A 73 9.72 4.68 -22.52
N VAL A 74 8.44 5.00 -22.64
CA VAL A 74 7.97 6.08 -23.51
C VAL A 74 7.06 7.02 -22.69
N VAL A 75 7.28 8.31 -22.87
CA VAL A 75 6.38 9.34 -22.36
C VAL A 75 5.34 9.61 -23.44
N MET A 76 4.12 9.17 -23.24
CA MET A 76 3.03 9.35 -24.21
C MET A 76 2.41 10.75 -24.14
N ASN A 77 2.28 11.28 -22.92
CA ASN A 77 1.77 12.63 -22.70
C ASN A 77 2.78 13.45 -21.90
N PRO A 78 2.94 14.75 -22.19
CA PRO A 78 3.87 15.62 -21.46
C PRO A 78 3.65 15.63 -19.94
N LEU A 79 2.40 15.41 -19.50
CA LEU A 79 2.04 15.38 -18.08
C LEU A 79 2.31 14.03 -17.38
N ASP A 80 2.60 12.97 -18.12
CA ASP A 80 2.76 11.62 -17.53
C ASP A 80 3.90 11.57 -16.52
N ALA A 81 5.04 12.17 -16.84
CA ALA A 81 6.19 12.23 -15.93
C ALA A 81 5.88 13.03 -14.66
N PHE A 82 5.16 14.14 -14.78
CA PHE A 82 4.73 14.93 -13.63
C PHE A 82 3.73 14.15 -12.76
N MET A 83 2.72 13.55 -13.39
CA MET A 83 1.70 12.77 -12.67
C MET A 83 2.30 11.51 -12.01
N ALA A 84 3.33 10.90 -12.60
CA ALA A 84 4.06 9.81 -11.99
C ALA A 84 4.70 10.24 -10.66
N GLN A 85 5.39 11.38 -10.63
CA GLN A 85 6.00 11.92 -9.42
C GLN A 85 4.94 12.26 -8.35
N VAL A 86 3.81 12.84 -8.75
CA VAL A 86 2.68 13.13 -7.84
C VAL A 86 2.12 11.84 -7.24
N LYS A 87 1.89 10.80 -8.06
CA LYS A 87 1.38 9.49 -7.60
C LYS A 87 2.34 8.83 -6.60
N ILE A 88 3.64 8.82 -6.90
CA ILE A 88 4.68 8.28 -6.00
C ILE A 88 4.67 9.04 -4.67
N SER A 89 4.68 10.37 -4.73
CA SER A 89 4.70 11.24 -3.55
C SER A 89 3.46 11.02 -2.67
N LEU A 90 2.26 10.92 -3.29
CA LEU A 90 1.02 10.62 -2.58
C LEU A 90 1.05 9.23 -1.94
N PHE A 91 1.59 8.22 -2.62
CA PHE A 91 1.71 6.87 -2.07
C PHE A 91 2.59 6.84 -0.83
N PHE A 92 3.79 7.43 -0.88
CA PHE A 92 4.69 7.48 0.27
C PHE A 92 4.15 8.40 1.37
N GLY A 93 3.49 9.50 1.02
CA GLY A 93 2.77 10.34 1.97
C GLY A 93 1.67 9.58 2.70
N PHE A 94 0.88 8.77 1.96
CA PHE A 94 -0.13 7.88 2.54
C PHE A 94 0.50 6.83 3.47
N PHE A 95 1.57 6.18 3.02
CA PHE A 95 2.28 5.18 3.80
C PHE A 95 2.77 5.74 5.14
N ALA A 96 3.38 6.92 5.12
CA ALA A 96 3.87 7.57 6.33
C ALA A 96 2.74 8.12 7.22
N ALA A 97 1.61 8.55 6.63
CA ALA A 97 0.42 9.01 7.37
C ALA A 97 -0.45 7.85 7.89
N LEU A 98 -0.24 6.62 7.44
CA LEU A 98 -1.06 5.45 7.74
C LEU A 98 -1.31 5.24 9.25
N PRO A 99 -0.32 5.34 10.16
CA PRO A 99 -0.58 5.19 11.59
C PRO A 99 -1.54 6.26 12.13
N ILE A 100 -1.47 7.49 11.63
CA ILE A 100 -2.34 8.61 12.03
C ILE A 100 -3.75 8.38 11.49
N LEU A 101 -3.88 7.94 10.23
CA LEU A 101 -5.17 7.60 9.63
C LEU A 101 -5.84 6.44 10.37
N LEU A 102 -5.10 5.37 10.66
CA LEU A 102 -5.58 4.25 11.47
C LEU A 102 -6.02 4.70 12.87
N TYR A 103 -5.23 5.57 13.51
CA TYR A 103 -5.62 6.15 14.80
C TYR A 103 -6.94 6.93 14.71
N GLY A 104 -7.14 7.72 13.66
CA GLY A 104 -8.38 8.43 13.39
C GLY A 104 -9.58 7.49 13.28
N VAL A 105 -9.45 6.40 12.54
CA VAL A 105 -10.49 5.37 12.40
C VAL A 105 -10.75 4.66 13.75
N LEU A 106 -9.70 4.26 14.45
CA LEU A 106 -9.81 3.59 15.74
C LEU A 106 -10.44 4.49 16.81
N SER A 107 -10.15 5.79 16.81
CA SER A 107 -10.71 6.75 17.75
C SER A 107 -12.25 6.84 17.65
N TYR A 108 -12.80 6.61 16.47
CA TYR A 108 -14.25 6.50 16.25
C TYR A 108 -14.84 5.21 16.85
N LEU A 109 -14.06 4.14 16.88
CA LEU A 109 -14.48 2.85 17.45
C LEU A 109 -14.33 2.81 18.98
N PHE A 110 -13.52 3.70 19.59
CA PHE A 110 -13.25 3.71 21.03
C PHE A 110 -14.46 3.80 21.94
N PRO A 111 -15.52 4.56 21.62
CA PRO A 111 -16.71 4.60 22.47
C PRO A 111 -17.46 3.26 22.55
N ALA A 112 -17.33 2.42 21.53
CA ALA A 112 -17.91 1.08 21.53
C ALA A 112 -17.07 0.04 22.29
N LEU A 113 -15.83 0.42 22.71
CA LEU A 113 -14.92 -0.46 23.43
C LEU A 113 -14.82 -0.10 24.92
N TYR A 114 -14.67 -1.10 25.79
CA TYR A 114 -14.37 -0.90 27.20
C TYR A 114 -13.00 -0.23 27.40
N ILE A 115 -12.84 0.50 28.52
CA ILE A 115 -11.63 1.30 28.82
C ILE A 115 -10.33 0.44 28.75
N HIS A 116 -10.38 -0.83 29.13
CA HIS A 116 -9.26 -1.75 29.06
C HIS A 116 -8.90 -2.17 27.62
N GLU A 117 -9.89 -2.19 26.73
CA GLU A 117 -9.73 -2.59 25.33
C GLU A 117 -9.11 -1.48 24.48
N ARG A 118 -9.31 -0.23 24.83
CA ARG A 118 -8.75 0.94 24.14
C ARG A 118 -7.22 0.89 24.07
N ARG A 119 -6.56 0.52 25.19
CA ARG A 119 -5.09 0.38 25.22
C ARG A 119 -4.59 -0.78 24.35
N ALA A 120 -5.33 -1.88 24.31
CA ALA A 120 -5.01 -3.02 23.46
C ALA A 120 -5.18 -2.65 21.98
N THR A 121 -6.22 -1.91 21.64
CA THR A 121 -6.49 -1.45 20.27
C THR A 121 -5.41 -0.50 19.76
N LEU A 122 -4.89 0.41 20.61
CA LEU A 122 -3.77 1.28 20.23
C LEU A 122 -2.48 0.51 19.93
N ARG A 123 -2.24 -0.62 20.62
CA ARG A 123 -1.08 -1.49 20.34
C ARG A 123 -1.13 -2.15 18.97
N VAL A 124 -2.29 -2.15 18.32
CA VAL A 124 -2.48 -2.72 16.98
C VAL A 124 -1.99 -1.78 15.87
N LEU A 125 -1.82 -0.49 16.16
CA LEU A 125 -1.35 0.49 15.16
C LEU A 125 0.00 0.14 14.57
N PHE A 126 0.97 -0.22 15.41
CA PHE A 126 2.31 -0.57 14.95
C PHE A 126 2.32 -1.88 14.13
N PRO A 127 1.73 -3.00 14.60
CA PRO A 127 1.57 -4.19 13.76
C PRO A 127 0.83 -3.93 12.46
N ALA A 128 -0.21 -3.08 12.45
CA ALA A 128 -0.94 -2.74 11.24
C ALA A 128 -0.03 -2.03 10.21
N ALA A 129 0.77 -1.06 10.65
CA ALA A 129 1.72 -0.39 9.78
C ALA A 129 2.78 -1.37 9.24
N LEU A 130 3.27 -2.30 10.07
CA LEU A 130 4.22 -3.34 9.64
C LEU A 130 3.59 -4.32 8.65
N LEU A 131 2.35 -4.74 8.86
CA LEU A 131 1.65 -5.62 7.92
C LEU A 131 1.43 -4.92 6.58
N PHE A 132 1.00 -3.67 6.59
CA PHE A 132 0.85 -2.90 5.36
C PHE A 132 2.18 -2.76 4.62
N ALA A 133 3.27 -2.42 5.34
CA ALA A 133 4.62 -2.37 4.79
C ALA A 133 5.05 -3.70 4.20
N GLY A 134 4.80 -4.80 4.92
CA GLY A 134 5.07 -6.16 4.46
C GLY A 134 4.28 -6.53 3.21
N GLY A 135 3.01 -6.11 3.12
CA GLY A 135 2.18 -6.28 1.92
C GLY A 135 2.71 -5.49 0.72
N CYS A 136 3.10 -4.24 0.93
CA CYS A 136 3.74 -3.43 -0.12
C CYS A 136 5.05 -4.04 -0.59
N LEU A 137 5.89 -4.51 0.34
CA LEU A 137 7.16 -5.17 0.02
C LEU A 137 6.94 -6.48 -0.75
N PHE A 138 5.97 -7.29 -0.32
CA PHE A 138 5.58 -8.52 -1.02
C PHE A 138 5.09 -8.22 -2.45
N ALA A 139 4.26 -7.21 -2.61
CA ALA A 139 3.80 -6.76 -3.92
C ALA A 139 4.98 -6.33 -4.81
N TYR A 140 5.88 -5.51 -4.26
CA TYR A 140 7.05 -5.00 -4.97
C TYR A 140 8.01 -6.09 -5.42
N THR A 141 8.32 -7.06 -4.53
CA THR A 141 9.36 -8.07 -4.79
C THR A 141 8.85 -9.30 -5.55
N ILE A 142 7.56 -9.61 -5.45
CA ILE A 142 7.02 -10.87 -5.99
C ILE A 142 5.90 -10.61 -7.00
N VAL A 143 4.85 -9.87 -6.59
CA VAL A 143 3.64 -9.77 -7.43
C VAL A 143 3.90 -8.96 -8.70
N ILE A 144 4.51 -7.78 -8.59
CA ILE A 144 4.74 -6.89 -9.72
C ILE A 144 5.72 -7.50 -10.73
N PRO A 145 6.92 -8.02 -10.33
CA PRO A 145 7.81 -8.69 -11.28
C PRO A 145 7.17 -9.89 -11.98
N ALA A 146 6.40 -10.70 -11.23
CA ALA A 146 5.66 -11.82 -11.81
C ALA A 146 4.64 -11.34 -12.85
N THR A 147 3.88 -10.27 -12.54
CA THR A 147 2.91 -9.68 -13.46
C THR A 147 3.59 -9.22 -14.76
N PHE A 148 4.69 -8.48 -14.68
CA PHE A 148 5.40 -8.01 -15.87
C PHE A 148 6.01 -9.15 -16.68
N THR A 149 6.59 -10.16 -16.01
CA THR A 149 7.16 -11.34 -16.67
C THR A 149 6.10 -12.15 -17.40
N LEU A 150 4.88 -12.24 -16.84
CA LEU A 150 3.77 -12.98 -17.47
C LEU A 150 3.11 -12.20 -18.60
N LEU A 151 3.10 -10.86 -18.54
CA LEU A 151 2.53 -10.02 -19.60
C LEU A 151 3.45 -9.88 -20.83
N TYR A 152 4.76 -10.00 -20.63
CA TYR A 152 5.74 -9.82 -21.70
C TYR A 152 5.52 -10.74 -22.92
N PRO A 153 5.33 -12.07 -22.77
CA PRO A 153 5.12 -12.97 -23.90
C PRO A 153 3.86 -12.66 -24.72
N TYR A 154 2.86 -12.02 -24.14
CA TYR A 154 1.65 -11.62 -24.90
C TYR A 154 1.98 -10.53 -25.93
N ALA A 155 2.84 -9.57 -25.60
CA ALA A 155 3.29 -8.54 -26.54
C ALA A 155 4.12 -9.16 -27.67
N GLU A 156 5.05 -10.08 -27.36
CA GLU A 156 5.86 -10.77 -28.34
C GLU A 156 5.02 -11.64 -29.29
N SER A 157 3.98 -12.31 -28.79
CA SER A 157 3.12 -13.20 -29.59
C SER A 157 2.39 -12.51 -30.74
N ILE A 158 2.11 -11.19 -30.58
CA ILE A 158 1.46 -10.36 -31.61
C ILE A 158 2.49 -9.53 -32.42
N GLY A 159 3.79 -9.73 -32.21
CA GLY A 159 4.86 -9.00 -32.88
C GLY A 159 4.98 -7.54 -32.47
N ALA A 160 4.40 -7.15 -31.34
CA ALA A 160 4.51 -5.79 -30.80
C ALA A 160 5.82 -5.60 -30.02
N LEU A 161 6.42 -4.43 -30.17
CA LEU A 161 7.54 -4.04 -29.30
C LEU A 161 7.00 -3.68 -27.92
N PRO A 162 7.56 -4.24 -26.84
CA PRO A 162 7.09 -3.96 -25.48
C PRO A 162 7.55 -2.56 -25.03
N PHE A 163 6.64 -1.60 -25.07
CA PHE A 163 6.83 -0.25 -24.53
C PHE A 163 5.96 -0.05 -23.31
N PHE A 164 6.52 0.57 -22.27
CA PHE A 164 5.73 1.04 -21.14
C PHE A 164 5.57 2.54 -21.17
N ALA A 165 4.32 3.01 -21.07
CA ALA A 165 4.03 4.41 -20.74
C ALA A 165 4.38 4.65 -19.26
N VAL A 166 5.12 5.71 -18.97
CA VAL A 166 5.54 6.10 -17.60
C VAL A 166 4.35 6.15 -16.65
N GLY A 167 3.25 6.79 -17.11
CA GLY A 167 2.04 6.98 -16.31
C GLY A 167 1.34 5.68 -15.92
N ASP A 168 1.28 4.72 -16.87
CA ASP A 168 0.63 3.41 -16.68
C ASP A 168 1.48 2.48 -15.83
N PHE A 169 2.79 2.45 -16.06
CA PHE A 169 3.73 1.67 -15.23
C PHE A 169 3.60 2.05 -13.75
N ILE A 170 3.64 3.34 -13.43
CA ILE A 170 3.53 3.82 -12.05
C ILE A 170 2.13 3.59 -11.49
N ALA A 171 1.08 3.82 -12.28
CA ALA A 171 -0.30 3.60 -11.82
C ALA A 171 -0.54 2.13 -11.47
N LEU A 172 -0.10 1.21 -12.33
CA LEU A 172 -0.23 -0.23 -12.11
C LEU A 172 0.59 -0.68 -10.89
N SER A 173 1.87 -0.31 -10.83
CA SER A 173 2.77 -0.73 -9.76
C SER A 173 2.30 -0.24 -8.39
N LEU A 174 2.02 1.05 -8.25
CA LEU A 174 1.53 1.62 -6.99
C LEU A 174 0.12 1.12 -6.64
N GLY A 175 -0.74 0.89 -7.65
CA GLY A 175 -2.07 0.31 -7.46
C GLY A 175 -2.00 -1.09 -6.86
N ILE A 176 -1.17 -1.97 -7.42
CA ILE A 176 -0.95 -3.33 -6.89
C ILE A 176 -0.37 -3.25 -5.47
N MET A 177 0.66 -2.44 -5.23
CA MET A 177 1.25 -2.27 -3.90
C MET A 177 0.22 -1.80 -2.86
N PHE A 178 -0.62 -0.83 -3.22
CA PHE A 178 -1.64 -0.29 -2.33
C PHE A 178 -2.69 -1.34 -1.98
N VAL A 179 -3.23 -2.04 -2.97
CA VAL A 179 -4.28 -3.03 -2.75
C VAL A 179 -3.76 -4.22 -1.96
N VAL A 180 -2.59 -4.75 -2.31
CA VAL A 180 -1.97 -5.86 -1.56
C VAL A 180 -1.62 -5.43 -0.14
N GLY A 181 -1.07 -4.21 0.04
CA GLY A 181 -0.84 -3.64 1.37
C GLY A 181 -2.11 -3.59 2.23
N CYS A 182 -3.22 -3.13 1.66
CA CYS A 182 -4.53 -3.13 2.34
C CYS A 182 -5.01 -4.56 2.67
N MET A 183 -4.80 -5.53 1.78
CA MET A 183 -5.16 -6.93 2.04
C MET A 183 -4.36 -7.53 3.19
N PHE A 184 -3.10 -7.16 3.34
CA PHE A 184 -2.27 -7.60 4.47
C PHE A 184 -2.77 -7.06 5.82
N LEU A 185 -3.61 -6.04 5.86
CA LEU A 185 -4.28 -5.57 7.08
C LEU A 185 -5.42 -6.51 7.55
N LEU A 186 -5.77 -7.54 6.78
CA LEU A 186 -6.86 -8.45 7.09
C LEU A 186 -6.80 -9.05 8.51
N PRO A 187 -5.66 -9.54 9.05
CA PRO A 187 -5.59 -10.05 10.43
C PRO A 187 -5.95 -8.96 11.47
N VAL A 188 -5.58 -7.72 11.20
CA VAL A 188 -5.89 -6.58 12.05
C VAL A 188 -7.39 -6.29 12.04
N CYS A 189 -8.01 -6.29 10.85
CA CYS A 189 -9.46 -6.13 10.70
C CYS A 189 -10.22 -7.23 11.44
N MET A 190 -9.80 -8.49 11.31
CA MET A 190 -10.40 -9.62 12.01
C MET A 190 -10.31 -9.47 13.53
N PHE A 191 -9.15 -9.06 14.05
CA PHE A 191 -8.95 -8.80 15.46
C PHE A 191 -9.87 -7.68 15.98
N LEU A 192 -9.96 -6.57 15.24
CA LEU A 192 -10.81 -5.45 15.61
C LEU A 192 -12.31 -5.81 15.59
N LEU A 193 -12.77 -6.53 14.57
CA LEU A 193 -14.16 -6.97 14.49
C LEU A 193 -14.53 -7.94 15.62
N ASN A 194 -13.58 -8.78 16.03
CA ASN A 194 -13.77 -9.66 17.19
C ASN A 194 -13.87 -8.84 18.50
N ARG A 195 -13.00 -7.85 18.69
CA ARG A 195 -13.05 -6.96 19.85
C ARG A 195 -14.34 -6.13 19.94
N LEU A 196 -14.92 -5.78 18.82
CA LEU A 196 -16.21 -5.11 18.74
C LEU A 196 -17.40 -6.07 18.97
N GLY A 197 -17.16 -7.36 19.14
CA GLY A 197 -18.22 -8.36 19.29
C GLY A 197 -19.03 -8.63 18.01
N MET A 198 -18.56 -8.11 16.85
CA MET A 198 -19.25 -8.26 15.56
C MET A 198 -18.99 -9.62 14.90
N ALA A 199 -17.82 -10.23 15.16
CA ALA A 199 -17.45 -11.51 14.58
C ALA A 199 -16.58 -12.32 15.56
N SER A 200 -16.98 -13.57 15.86
CA SER A 200 -16.22 -14.46 16.73
C SER A 200 -15.10 -15.20 15.97
N ALA A 201 -14.12 -15.73 16.69
CA ALA A 201 -13.09 -16.59 16.10
C ALA A 201 -13.68 -17.85 15.44
N GLU A 202 -14.81 -18.34 15.95
CA GLU A 202 -15.55 -19.46 15.38
C GLU A 202 -16.19 -19.09 14.04
N PHE A 203 -16.74 -17.88 13.92
CA PHE A 203 -17.27 -17.34 12.67
C PHE A 203 -16.20 -17.35 11.58
N TRP A 204 -15.01 -16.84 11.85
CA TRP A 204 -13.91 -16.85 10.88
C TRP A 204 -13.48 -18.26 10.52
N ARG A 205 -13.38 -19.16 11.50
CA ARG A 205 -13.00 -20.54 11.24
C ARG A 205 -14.04 -21.32 10.43
N HIS A 206 -15.33 -21.09 10.67
CA HIS A 206 -16.40 -21.73 9.91
C HIS A 206 -16.44 -21.26 8.45
N ASN A 207 -16.17 -19.98 8.22
CA ASN A 207 -16.23 -19.35 6.90
C ASN A 207 -14.92 -19.41 6.10
N TRP A 208 -13.98 -20.31 6.44
CA TRP A 208 -12.71 -20.46 5.75
C TRP A 208 -12.84 -20.66 4.24
N GLY A 209 -13.78 -21.51 3.80
CA GLY A 209 -14.01 -21.79 2.38
C GLY A 209 -14.44 -20.54 1.60
N TYR A 210 -15.35 -19.73 2.17
CA TYR A 210 -15.78 -18.48 1.55
C TYR A 210 -14.63 -17.46 1.48
N ALA A 211 -13.79 -17.40 2.49
CA ALA A 211 -12.60 -16.54 2.50
C ALA A 211 -11.65 -16.92 1.35
N LEU A 212 -11.35 -18.21 1.16
CA LEU A 212 -10.48 -18.66 0.06
C LEU A 212 -11.04 -18.29 -1.31
N VAL A 213 -12.33 -18.50 -1.55
CA VAL A 213 -12.97 -18.09 -2.81
C VAL A 213 -12.88 -16.58 -3.00
N THR A 214 -13.12 -15.81 -1.95
CA THR A 214 -13.00 -14.34 -1.99
C THR A 214 -11.56 -13.92 -2.33
N PHE A 215 -10.54 -14.57 -1.77
CA PHE A 215 -9.14 -14.25 -2.08
C PHE A 215 -8.80 -14.59 -3.53
N LEU A 216 -9.30 -15.69 -4.07
CA LEU A 216 -9.10 -16.03 -5.48
C LEU A 216 -9.75 -15.00 -6.40
N VAL A 217 -10.99 -14.59 -6.11
CA VAL A 217 -11.70 -13.57 -6.90
C VAL A 217 -10.97 -12.21 -6.82
N LEU A 218 -10.57 -11.79 -5.62
CA LEU A 218 -9.83 -10.55 -5.43
C LEU A 218 -8.47 -10.60 -6.16
N SER A 219 -7.77 -11.73 -6.07
CA SER A 219 -6.50 -11.92 -6.80
C SER A 219 -6.70 -11.83 -8.31
N ALA A 220 -7.78 -12.39 -8.84
CA ALA A 220 -8.11 -12.30 -10.27
C ALA A 220 -8.41 -10.86 -10.74
N ILE A 221 -8.97 -10.03 -9.86
CA ILE A 221 -9.25 -8.62 -10.19
C ILE A 221 -7.97 -7.77 -10.17
N ILE A 222 -7.03 -8.10 -9.25
CA ILE A 222 -5.82 -7.31 -9.04
C ILE A 222 -4.77 -7.63 -10.10
N THR A 223 -4.64 -8.91 -10.47
CA THR A 223 -3.65 -9.34 -11.44
C THR A 223 -4.22 -9.24 -12.86
N PRO A 224 -3.70 -8.33 -13.71
CA PRO A 224 -4.27 -8.08 -15.04
C PRO A 224 -3.93 -9.17 -16.07
N ASP A 225 -3.10 -10.13 -15.70
CA ASP A 225 -2.59 -11.17 -16.61
C ASP A 225 -3.57 -12.35 -16.84
N GLY A 226 -4.62 -12.46 -16.01
CA GLY A 226 -5.62 -13.54 -16.12
C GLY A 226 -5.04 -14.96 -15.97
N SER A 227 -3.76 -15.10 -15.58
CA SER A 227 -3.13 -16.41 -15.37
C SER A 227 -3.54 -16.98 -14.02
N GLY A 228 -3.86 -18.28 -13.97
CA GLY A 228 -4.14 -18.95 -12.70
C GLY A 228 -2.95 -18.97 -11.75
N ILE A 229 -1.71 -18.76 -12.27
CA ILE A 229 -0.47 -18.78 -11.50
C ILE A 229 -0.38 -17.54 -10.62
N SER A 230 -0.57 -16.35 -11.18
CA SER A 230 -0.52 -15.08 -10.43
C SER A 230 -1.67 -15.00 -9.42
N MET A 231 -2.86 -15.51 -9.76
CA MET A 231 -3.98 -15.61 -8.83
C MET A 231 -3.63 -16.45 -7.60
N ILE A 232 -3.04 -17.63 -7.78
CA ILE A 232 -2.62 -18.50 -6.68
C ILE A 232 -1.48 -17.87 -5.89
N LEU A 233 -0.52 -17.24 -6.57
CA LEU A 233 0.63 -16.57 -5.97
C LEU A 233 0.19 -15.49 -4.96
N LEU A 234 -0.89 -14.75 -5.28
CA LEU A 234 -1.44 -13.73 -4.39
C LEU A 234 -2.40 -14.30 -3.35
N ALA A 235 -3.23 -15.28 -3.71
CA ALA A 235 -4.21 -15.87 -2.82
C ALA A 235 -3.57 -16.68 -1.67
N LEU A 236 -2.44 -17.34 -1.92
CA LEU A 236 -1.77 -18.17 -0.92
C LEU A 236 -1.30 -17.39 0.32
N PRO A 237 -0.55 -16.27 0.20
CA PRO A 237 -0.20 -15.45 1.36
C PRO A 237 -1.43 -14.90 2.10
N LEU A 238 -2.49 -14.56 1.37
CA LEU A 238 -3.74 -14.08 1.99
C LEU A 238 -4.41 -15.17 2.82
N ALA A 239 -4.41 -16.41 2.33
CA ALA A 239 -4.91 -17.55 3.09
C ALA A 239 -4.10 -17.79 4.38
N VAL A 240 -2.77 -17.65 4.31
CA VAL A 240 -1.90 -17.73 5.50
C VAL A 240 -2.22 -16.60 6.48
N LEU A 241 -2.35 -15.37 6.00
CA LEU A 241 -2.70 -14.21 6.83
C LEU A 241 -4.08 -14.36 7.47
N TYR A 242 -5.05 -14.93 6.75
CA TYR A 242 -6.35 -15.25 7.31
C TYR A 242 -6.22 -16.26 8.46
N GLY A 243 -5.43 -17.31 8.27
CA GLY A 243 -5.13 -18.29 9.34
C GLY A 243 -4.53 -17.64 10.58
N VAL A 244 -3.55 -16.73 10.39
CA VAL A 244 -2.99 -15.92 11.49
C VAL A 244 -4.08 -15.08 12.15
N GLY A 245 -4.96 -14.43 11.36
CA GLY A 245 -6.09 -13.65 11.85
C GLY A 245 -7.04 -14.48 12.72
N VAL A 246 -7.37 -15.71 12.32
CA VAL A 246 -8.19 -16.64 13.11
C VAL A 246 -7.53 -16.97 14.46
N VAL A 247 -6.22 -17.20 14.47
CA VAL A 247 -5.47 -17.51 15.71
C VAL A 247 -5.43 -16.29 16.64
N VAL A 248 -5.16 -15.11 16.10
CA VAL A 248 -5.08 -13.86 16.89
C VAL A 248 -6.45 -13.48 17.44
N SER A 249 -7.53 -13.76 16.70
CA SER A 249 -8.91 -13.49 17.13
C SER A 249 -9.40 -14.40 18.28
N ARG A 250 -8.67 -15.48 18.64
CA ARG A 250 -9.02 -16.35 19.77
C ARG A 250 -8.63 -15.79 21.14
N LYS A 251 -7.76 -14.79 21.16
CA LYS A 251 -7.27 -14.13 22.40
C LYS A 251 -8.04 -12.84 22.66
#